data_282eed9899bbe793aa32ba5c48c73640
#
_entry.id   282eed9899bbe793aa32ba5c48c73640
#
_cell.length_a   1.000
_cell.length_b   1.000
_cell.length_c   1.000
_cell.angle_alpha   90.00
_cell.angle_beta   90.00
_cell.angle_gamma   90.00
#
_symmetry.space_group_name_H-M   'P 1'
#
loop_
_entity.id
_entity.type
_entity.pdbx_description
1 polymer ?
#
loop_
_entity_poly.entity_id
_entity_poly.type
_entity_poly.pdbx_seq_one_letter_code
_entity_poly.pdbx_strand_id
1 'polypeptide(L)'
;MKKTSLAYYHLLRPREYLFFTLTYTLLGAAATQSPFGWRWVLVFLANFFAVAFAFVFNQVTDAPLDALSEKSSPNGNPIASGELPLAAGQISAVCLLGISIILYAFLGWKTLLAGLLTLAIGALYSWGGLRLKGIALLDLSAHCWLLATPVFLAGFFAQKSYNSSTLTFLLPFVLFISFFGQLTHESRNLPKLGLALPRHSVLIHQRSRVHLLMMIFLSIGSICGVIALFIQQVIPIWVTFLWFLLSCILILPSLIRTARNPNTFYPQPALHIELEKAAAYALIANILAEILIRIIH
;
A
#
# COMPACT_ATOMS: atom_id res chain seq x y z
N MET A 1 26.94 0.92 16.60
CA MET A 1 25.48 1.24 16.78
C MET A 1 24.84 1.92 15.56
N LYS A 2 25.35 3.06 15.04
CA LYS A 2 24.70 3.76 13.87
C LYS A 2 24.54 2.88 12.62
N LYS A 3 25.53 2.05 12.27
CA LYS A 3 25.46 1.16 11.08
C LYS A 3 24.39 0.09 11.22
N THR A 4 24.25 -0.53 12.38
CA THR A 4 23.26 -1.57 12.63
C THR A 4 21.82 -1.01 12.59
N SER A 5 21.58 0.18 13.18
CA SER A 5 20.27 0.83 13.13
C SER A 5 19.87 1.18 11.68
N LEU A 6 20.82 1.61 10.85
CA LEU A 6 20.59 1.90 9.44
C LEU A 6 20.25 0.62 8.65
N ALA A 7 20.94 -0.49 8.93
CA ALA A 7 20.64 -1.78 8.30
C ALA A 7 19.22 -2.28 8.63
N TYR A 8 18.75 -2.14 9.88
CA TYR A 8 17.35 -2.42 10.24
C TYR A 8 16.35 -1.48 9.54
N TYR A 9 16.69 -0.20 9.37
CA TYR A 9 15.87 0.73 8.61
C TYR A 9 15.73 0.31 7.14
N HIS A 10 16.83 -0.16 6.51
CA HIS A 10 16.83 -0.72 5.16
C HIS A 10 16.07 -2.05 5.08
N LEU A 11 16.12 -2.88 6.13
CA LEU A 11 15.34 -4.11 6.24
C LEU A 11 13.83 -3.82 6.27
N LEU A 12 13.40 -2.84 7.07
CA LEU A 12 12.00 -2.48 7.25
C LEU A 12 11.42 -1.71 6.06
N ARG A 13 12.21 -0.89 5.38
CA ARG A 13 11.82 -0.07 4.20
C ARG A 13 10.55 0.78 4.40
N PRO A 14 10.35 1.47 5.55
CA PRO A 14 9.07 2.10 5.89
C PRO A 14 8.62 3.17 4.88
N ARG A 15 9.55 3.83 4.18
CA ARG A 15 9.23 4.83 3.16
C ARG A 15 8.44 4.28 1.98
N GLU A 16 8.51 2.97 1.72
CA GLU A 16 7.86 2.37 0.55
C GLU A 16 6.38 2.10 0.78
N TYR A 17 5.96 1.91 2.04
CA TYR A 17 4.58 1.54 2.35
C TYR A 17 3.88 2.44 3.38
N LEU A 18 4.57 3.43 3.95
CA LEU A 18 3.97 4.29 4.98
C LEU A 18 2.71 4.99 4.48
N PHE A 19 2.78 5.67 3.33
CA PHE A 19 1.63 6.40 2.78
C PHE A 19 0.54 5.46 2.29
N PHE A 20 0.90 4.34 1.69
CA PHE A 20 0.00 3.26 1.38
C PHE A 20 -0.80 2.80 2.61
N THR A 21 -0.10 2.43 3.68
CA THR A 21 -0.73 1.94 4.91
C THR A 21 -1.59 3.03 5.57
N LEU A 22 -1.10 4.26 5.64
CA LEU A 22 -1.88 5.41 6.15
C LEU A 22 -3.17 5.59 5.36
N THR A 23 -3.07 5.70 4.04
CA THR A 23 -4.22 5.98 3.18
C THR A 23 -5.32 4.95 3.35
N TYR A 24 -5.00 3.67 3.16
CA TYR A 24 -6.04 2.63 3.18
C TYR A 24 -6.59 2.40 4.59
N THR A 25 -5.74 2.47 5.63
CA THR A 25 -6.22 2.34 7.01
C THR A 25 -7.12 3.50 7.41
N LEU A 26 -6.68 4.73 7.18
CA LEU A 26 -7.43 5.92 7.59
C LEU A 26 -8.71 6.09 6.76
N LEU A 27 -8.67 5.77 5.46
CA LEU A 27 -9.87 5.78 4.62
C LEU A 27 -10.92 4.78 5.13
N GLY A 28 -10.49 3.56 5.48
CA GLY A 28 -11.38 2.55 6.06
C GLY A 28 -12.00 3.03 7.38
N ALA A 29 -11.21 3.57 8.28
CA ALA A 29 -11.69 4.08 9.56
C ALA A 29 -12.60 5.32 9.38
N ALA A 30 -12.22 6.29 8.54
CA ALA A 30 -12.99 7.50 8.28
C ALA A 30 -14.36 7.20 7.64
N ALA A 31 -14.42 6.20 6.76
CA ALA A 31 -15.64 5.80 6.08
C ALA A 31 -16.73 5.25 7.02
N THR A 32 -16.39 4.94 8.26
CA THR A 32 -17.38 4.57 9.29
C THR A 32 -18.03 5.78 9.95
N GLN A 33 -17.52 6.98 9.68
CA GLN A 33 -17.91 8.24 10.35
C GLN A 33 -17.78 8.17 11.89
N SER A 34 -17.01 7.18 12.38
CA SER A 34 -16.69 7.08 13.81
C SER A 34 -15.66 8.14 14.19
N PRO A 35 -15.83 8.79 15.35
CA PRO A 35 -14.89 9.81 15.79
C PRO A 35 -13.49 9.24 16.02
N PHE A 36 -12.46 10.06 15.77
CA PHE A 36 -11.07 9.67 16.01
C PHE A 36 -10.85 9.26 17.47
N GLY A 37 -10.13 8.16 17.67
CA GLY A 37 -9.82 7.62 18.98
C GLY A 37 -8.74 6.54 18.93
N TRP A 38 -8.48 5.89 20.07
CA TRP A 38 -7.40 4.90 20.22
C TRP A 38 -7.47 3.73 19.21
N ARG A 39 -8.68 3.36 18.74
CA ARG A 39 -8.87 2.29 17.77
C ARG A 39 -8.26 2.62 16.40
N TRP A 40 -8.28 3.89 16.01
CA TRP A 40 -7.63 4.36 14.79
C TRP A 40 -6.12 4.18 14.85
N VAL A 41 -5.52 4.58 15.99
CA VAL A 41 -4.09 4.43 16.21
C VAL A 41 -3.70 2.95 16.24
N LEU A 42 -4.47 2.14 16.96
CA LEU A 42 -4.17 0.73 17.12
C LEU A 42 -4.27 -0.04 15.79
N VAL A 43 -5.31 0.22 14.98
CA VAL A 43 -5.44 -0.43 13.66
C VAL A 43 -4.37 0.06 12.69
N PHE A 44 -3.96 1.32 12.77
CA PHE A 44 -2.85 1.80 11.96
C PHE A 44 -1.54 1.07 12.33
N LEU A 45 -1.23 0.95 13.61
CA LEU A 45 -0.06 0.19 14.06
C LEU A 45 -0.13 -1.29 13.64
N ALA A 46 -1.31 -1.92 13.78
CA ALA A 46 -1.52 -3.31 13.36
C ALA A 46 -1.25 -3.50 11.86
N ASN A 47 -1.83 -2.64 11.02
CA ASN A 47 -1.63 -2.65 9.58
C ASN A 47 -0.17 -2.33 9.21
N PHE A 48 0.43 -1.34 9.87
CA PHE A 48 1.83 -0.97 9.64
C PHE A 48 2.78 -2.14 9.90
N PHE A 49 2.62 -2.85 11.02
CA PHE A 49 3.44 -4.01 11.32
C PHE A 49 3.14 -5.20 10.41
N ALA A 50 1.88 -5.38 9.99
CA ALA A 50 1.52 -6.44 9.03
C ALA A 50 2.13 -6.22 7.65
N VAL A 51 2.13 -5.00 7.15
CA VAL A 51 2.78 -4.65 5.88
C VAL A 51 4.30 -4.72 6.03
N ALA A 52 4.87 -4.22 7.16
CA ALA A 52 6.29 -4.36 7.47
C ALA A 52 6.73 -5.84 7.47
N PHE A 53 5.91 -6.74 8.04
CA PHE A 53 6.15 -8.18 7.98
C PHE A 53 6.30 -8.66 6.52
N ALA A 54 5.39 -8.28 5.63
CA ALA A 54 5.46 -8.70 4.23
C ALA A 54 6.75 -8.24 3.55
N PHE A 55 7.20 -7.01 3.81
CA PHE A 55 8.46 -6.47 3.28
C PHE A 55 9.70 -7.19 3.85
N VAL A 56 9.76 -7.39 5.16
CA VAL A 56 10.86 -8.10 5.81
C VAL A 56 10.91 -9.55 5.36
N PHE A 57 9.77 -10.24 5.32
CA PHE A 57 9.68 -11.62 4.86
C PHE A 57 10.13 -11.75 3.40
N ASN A 58 9.78 -10.79 2.55
CA ASN A 58 10.27 -10.74 1.17
C ASN A 58 11.80 -10.62 1.10
N GLN A 59 12.42 -9.76 1.91
CA GLN A 59 13.88 -9.62 1.93
C GLN A 59 14.58 -10.88 2.46
N VAL A 60 14.00 -11.54 3.48
CA VAL A 60 14.51 -12.82 4.01
C VAL A 60 14.48 -13.91 2.93
N THR A 61 13.37 -14.04 2.21
CA THR A 61 13.21 -15.09 1.18
C THR A 61 14.00 -14.81 -0.10
N ASP A 62 14.23 -13.53 -0.42
CA ASP A 62 14.98 -13.14 -1.62
C ASP A 62 16.50 -13.04 -1.38
N ALA A 63 16.96 -13.02 -0.14
CA ALA A 63 18.37 -12.81 0.19
C ALA A 63 19.35 -13.69 -0.63
N PRO A 64 19.10 -15.00 -0.85
CA PRO A 64 20.00 -15.83 -1.67
C PRO A 64 20.09 -15.39 -3.13
N LEU A 65 18.97 -14.90 -3.72
CA LEU A 65 18.92 -14.42 -5.09
C LEU A 65 19.50 -13.01 -5.22
N ASP A 66 19.18 -12.14 -4.26
CA ASP A 66 19.68 -10.78 -4.22
C ASP A 66 21.20 -10.73 -4.02
N ALA A 67 21.78 -11.70 -3.31
CA ALA A 67 23.23 -11.83 -3.14
C ALA A 67 23.98 -12.10 -4.46
N LEU A 68 23.30 -12.66 -5.46
CA LEU A 68 23.85 -12.92 -6.80
C LEU A 68 23.65 -11.75 -7.76
N SER A 69 23.08 -10.65 -7.33
CA SER A 69 22.70 -9.50 -8.16
C SER A 69 23.28 -8.19 -7.60
N GLU A 70 23.17 -7.11 -8.38
CA GLU A 70 23.53 -5.74 -7.93
C GLU A 70 22.74 -5.27 -6.70
N LYS A 71 21.67 -5.98 -6.32
CA LYS A 71 20.91 -5.70 -5.10
C LYS A 71 21.64 -6.08 -3.81
N SER A 72 22.80 -6.71 -3.90
CA SER A 72 23.72 -6.91 -2.78
C SER A 72 24.37 -5.62 -2.27
N SER A 73 24.03 -4.47 -2.86
CA SER A 73 24.51 -3.17 -2.37
C SER A 73 23.91 -2.81 -1.01
N PRO A 74 24.62 -1.99 -0.19
CA PRO A 74 24.16 -1.57 1.14
C PRO A 74 22.77 -0.91 1.17
N ASN A 75 22.35 -0.29 0.07
CA ASN A 75 21.02 0.34 -0.05
C ASN A 75 19.94 -0.62 -0.54
N GLY A 76 20.28 -1.88 -0.80
CA GLY A 76 19.39 -2.93 -1.25
C GLY A 76 18.88 -3.79 -0.10
N ASN A 77 19.12 -5.11 -0.21
CA ASN A 77 18.78 -6.09 0.82
C ASN A 77 19.94 -6.23 1.83
N PRO A 78 19.80 -5.77 3.10
CA PRO A 78 20.88 -5.81 4.08
C PRO A 78 21.26 -7.23 4.52
N ILE A 79 20.41 -8.22 4.28
CA ILE A 79 20.74 -9.62 4.52
C ILE A 79 21.61 -10.13 3.37
N ALA A 80 21.28 -9.81 2.13
CA ALA A 80 22.06 -10.20 0.96
C ALA A 80 23.45 -9.55 0.95
N SER A 81 23.58 -8.31 1.44
CA SER A 81 24.87 -7.61 1.57
C SER A 81 25.71 -8.07 2.77
N GLY A 82 25.17 -8.92 3.65
CA GLY A 82 25.85 -9.36 4.88
C GLY A 82 25.86 -8.34 6.02
N GLU A 83 25.17 -7.20 5.90
CA GLU A 83 25.06 -6.21 6.98
C GLU A 83 24.21 -6.72 8.16
N LEU A 84 23.25 -7.60 7.89
CA LEU A 84 22.45 -8.31 8.88
C LEU A 84 22.51 -9.82 8.65
N PRO A 85 22.64 -10.62 9.72
CA PRO A 85 22.53 -12.06 9.60
C PRO A 85 21.08 -12.47 9.24
N LEU A 86 20.92 -13.57 8.49
CA LEU A 86 19.61 -14.10 8.11
C LEU A 86 18.69 -14.30 9.33
N ALA A 87 19.23 -14.79 10.44
CA ALA A 87 18.49 -14.97 11.70
C ALA A 87 17.86 -13.67 12.22
N ALA A 88 18.55 -12.52 12.08
CA ALA A 88 17.99 -11.23 12.48
C ALA A 88 16.76 -10.85 11.65
N GLY A 89 16.80 -11.11 10.34
CA GLY A 89 15.63 -10.92 9.46
C GLY A 89 14.46 -11.84 9.83
N GLN A 90 14.75 -13.12 10.08
CA GLN A 90 13.73 -14.11 10.49
C GLN A 90 13.07 -13.73 11.84
N ILE A 91 13.87 -13.37 12.84
CA ILE A 91 13.36 -12.92 14.14
C ILE A 91 12.50 -11.66 13.96
N SER A 92 12.96 -10.68 13.18
CA SER A 92 12.19 -9.47 12.89
C SER A 92 10.83 -9.80 12.25
N ALA A 93 10.80 -10.70 11.26
CA ALA A 93 9.56 -11.14 10.62
C ALA A 93 8.60 -11.80 11.63
N VAL A 94 9.09 -12.71 12.48
CA VAL A 94 8.26 -13.37 13.52
C VAL A 94 7.73 -12.37 14.54
N CYS A 95 8.56 -11.42 14.98
CA CYS A 95 8.12 -10.37 15.91
C CYS A 95 7.03 -9.48 15.29
N LEU A 96 7.20 -9.03 14.05
CA LEU A 96 6.22 -8.21 13.33
C LEU A 96 4.90 -8.96 13.13
N LEU A 97 4.97 -10.24 12.76
CA LEU A 97 3.82 -11.13 12.65
C LEU A 97 3.05 -11.23 13.96
N GLY A 98 3.74 -11.55 15.06
CA GLY A 98 3.15 -11.71 16.38
C GLY A 98 2.52 -10.42 16.90
N ILE A 99 3.23 -9.30 16.81
CA ILE A 99 2.73 -7.98 17.23
C ILE A 99 1.46 -7.62 16.46
N SER A 100 1.44 -7.77 15.12
CA SER A 100 0.28 -7.42 14.32
C SER A 100 -0.94 -8.29 14.64
N ILE A 101 -0.78 -9.61 14.84
CA ILE A 101 -1.87 -10.50 15.24
C ILE A 101 -2.46 -10.07 16.58
N ILE A 102 -1.62 -9.79 17.57
CA ILE A 102 -2.06 -9.33 18.89
C ILE A 102 -2.87 -8.05 18.78
N LEU A 103 -2.37 -7.05 18.04
CA LEU A 103 -3.05 -5.77 17.86
C LEU A 103 -4.40 -5.94 17.14
N TYR A 104 -4.47 -6.78 16.11
CA TYR A 104 -5.74 -7.07 15.43
C TYR A 104 -6.75 -7.79 16.34
N ALA A 105 -6.29 -8.73 17.18
CA ALA A 105 -7.14 -9.45 18.11
C ALA A 105 -7.83 -8.52 19.12
N PHE A 106 -7.12 -7.49 19.61
CA PHE A 106 -7.71 -6.46 20.48
C PHE A 106 -8.82 -5.63 19.81
N LEU A 107 -8.83 -5.54 18.49
CA LEU A 107 -9.81 -4.76 17.74
C LEU A 107 -11.09 -5.52 17.39
N GLY A 108 -11.05 -6.85 17.47
CA GLY A 108 -12.19 -7.72 17.24
C GLY A 108 -12.01 -8.68 16.07
N TRP A 109 -12.87 -9.71 16.00
CA TRP A 109 -12.68 -10.85 15.10
C TRP A 109 -12.70 -10.49 13.60
N LYS A 110 -13.51 -9.51 13.16
CA LYS A 110 -13.55 -9.07 11.75
C LYS A 110 -12.27 -8.37 11.34
N THR A 111 -11.73 -7.53 12.24
CA THR A 111 -10.43 -6.87 12.04
C THR A 111 -9.30 -7.88 12.03
N LEU A 112 -9.35 -8.87 12.94
CA LEU A 112 -8.40 -9.98 12.97
C LEU A 112 -8.42 -10.77 11.66
N LEU A 113 -9.61 -11.09 11.14
CA LEU A 113 -9.75 -11.83 9.87
C LEU A 113 -9.14 -11.04 8.70
N ALA A 114 -9.43 -9.73 8.60
CA ALA A 114 -8.84 -8.88 7.58
C ALA A 114 -7.29 -8.80 7.73
N GLY A 115 -6.80 -8.67 8.97
CA GLY A 115 -5.37 -8.66 9.27
C GLY A 115 -4.69 -9.99 8.94
N LEU A 116 -5.28 -11.12 9.29
CA LEU A 116 -4.76 -12.45 8.94
C LEU A 116 -4.71 -12.65 7.42
N LEU A 117 -5.67 -12.10 6.69
CA LEU A 117 -5.64 -12.10 5.23
C LEU A 117 -4.44 -11.30 4.71
N THR A 118 -4.19 -10.07 5.22
CA THR A 118 -3.00 -9.27 4.88
C THR A 118 -1.71 -10.05 5.11
N LEU A 119 -1.58 -10.69 6.28
CA LEU A 119 -0.39 -11.45 6.66
C LEU A 119 -0.20 -12.69 5.78
N ALA A 120 -1.27 -13.45 5.55
CA ALA A 120 -1.23 -14.66 4.71
C ALA A 120 -0.76 -14.33 3.29
N ILE A 121 -1.23 -13.24 2.73
CA ILE A 121 -0.88 -12.82 1.38
C ILE A 121 0.53 -12.28 1.31
N GLY A 122 0.93 -11.47 2.30
CA GLY A 122 2.31 -11.03 2.42
C GLY A 122 3.30 -12.21 2.47
N ALA A 123 2.94 -13.28 3.19
CA ALA A 123 3.71 -14.51 3.22
C ALA A 123 3.70 -15.25 1.88
N LEU A 124 2.51 -15.53 1.31
CA LEU A 124 2.35 -16.27 0.06
C LEU A 124 2.98 -15.56 -1.15
N TYR A 125 3.00 -14.23 -1.12
CA TYR A 125 3.63 -13.41 -2.14
C TYR A 125 5.11 -13.77 -2.37
N SER A 126 5.82 -14.04 -1.27
CA SER A 126 7.27 -14.29 -1.30
C SER A 126 7.66 -15.73 -0.97
N TRP A 127 6.76 -16.55 -0.42
CA TRP A 127 7.08 -17.91 0.02
C TRP A 127 7.51 -18.81 -1.15
N GLY A 128 8.66 -19.46 -1.02
CA GLY A 128 9.32 -20.23 -2.08
C GLY A 128 8.46 -21.29 -2.74
N GLY A 129 7.47 -21.87 -2.05
CA GLY A 129 6.58 -22.90 -2.60
C GLY A 129 5.53 -22.38 -3.57
N LEU A 130 4.98 -21.18 -3.36
CA LEU A 130 3.96 -20.58 -4.22
C LEU A 130 4.47 -19.37 -4.99
N ARG A 131 5.26 -18.52 -4.32
CA ARG A 131 5.89 -17.31 -4.86
C ARG A 131 5.00 -16.55 -5.85
N LEU A 132 3.86 -16.02 -5.36
CA LEU A 132 2.84 -15.37 -6.19
C LEU A 132 3.41 -14.25 -7.07
N LYS A 133 4.46 -13.55 -6.62
CA LYS A 133 5.18 -12.55 -7.42
C LYS A 133 5.85 -13.09 -8.69
N GLY A 134 5.98 -14.40 -8.83
CA GLY A 134 6.51 -15.05 -10.03
C GLY A 134 5.42 -15.43 -11.05
N ILE A 135 4.14 -15.22 -10.72
CA ILE A 135 2.99 -15.59 -11.56
C ILE A 135 2.25 -14.31 -11.92
N ALA A 136 2.33 -13.92 -13.19
CA ALA A 136 1.92 -12.62 -13.70
C ALA A 136 0.57 -12.08 -13.17
N LEU A 137 -0.53 -12.80 -13.33
CA LEU A 137 -1.84 -12.31 -12.86
C LEU A 137 -1.99 -12.37 -11.34
N LEU A 138 -1.30 -13.31 -10.68
CA LEU A 138 -1.33 -13.43 -9.23
C LEU A 138 -0.47 -12.36 -8.55
N ASP A 139 0.62 -11.92 -9.17
CA ASP A 139 1.42 -10.78 -8.73
C ASP A 139 0.56 -9.50 -8.66
N LEU A 140 -0.11 -9.16 -9.76
CA LEU A 140 -1.03 -8.04 -9.83
C LEU A 140 -2.16 -8.17 -8.79
N SER A 141 -2.79 -9.35 -8.73
CA SER A 141 -3.88 -9.63 -7.80
C SER A 141 -3.43 -9.58 -6.35
N ALA A 142 -2.26 -10.14 -6.03
CA ALA A 142 -1.73 -10.15 -4.67
C ALA A 142 -1.51 -8.73 -4.13
N HIS A 143 -0.95 -7.83 -4.93
CA HIS A 143 -0.75 -6.45 -4.50
C HIS A 143 -2.05 -5.68 -4.28
N CYS A 144 -3.02 -5.84 -5.16
CA CYS A 144 -4.21 -4.98 -5.19
C CYS A 144 -5.37 -5.56 -4.39
N TRP A 145 -5.69 -6.83 -4.65
CA TRP A 145 -6.80 -7.48 -3.97
C TRP A 145 -6.52 -7.74 -2.50
N LEU A 146 -5.29 -7.99 -2.21
CA LEU A 146 -4.95 -8.72 -1.04
C LEU A 146 -4.18 -7.85 -0.04
N LEU A 147 -3.36 -6.90 -0.48
CA LEU A 147 -2.71 -5.97 0.44
C LEU A 147 -3.58 -4.72 0.69
N ALA A 148 -4.03 -4.00 -0.34
CA ALA A 148 -4.78 -2.77 -0.17
C ALA A 148 -6.16 -3.00 0.46
N THR A 149 -6.91 -3.98 -0.08
CA THR A 149 -8.28 -4.27 0.35
C THR A 149 -8.37 -4.73 1.81
N PRO A 150 -7.61 -5.72 2.30
CA PRO A 150 -7.67 -6.11 3.71
C PRO A 150 -7.17 -5.02 4.66
N VAL A 151 -6.15 -4.23 4.30
CA VAL A 151 -5.68 -3.09 5.10
C VAL A 151 -6.79 -2.05 5.27
N PHE A 152 -7.51 -1.73 4.19
CA PHE A 152 -8.69 -0.88 4.21
C PHE A 152 -9.82 -1.48 5.07
N LEU A 153 -10.16 -2.77 4.85
CA LEU A 153 -11.20 -3.47 5.62
C LEU A 153 -10.85 -3.59 7.10
N ALA A 154 -9.57 -3.79 7.44
CA ALA A 154 -9.13 -3.75 8.83
C ALA A 154 -9.40 -2.39 9.48
N GLY A 155 -9.10 -1.28 8.77
CA GLY A 155 -9.44 0.08 9.21
C GLY A 155 -10.93 0.26 9.45
N PHE A 156 -11.75 -0.22 8.52
CA PHE A 156 -13.21 -0.13 8.56
C PHE A 156 -13.80 -0.98 9.72
N PHE A 157 -13.43 -2.25 9.84
CA PHE A 157 -13.97 -3.14 10.86
C PHE A 157 -13.39 -2.91 12.26
N ALA A 158 -12.29 -2.16 12.37
CA ALA A 158 -11.73 -1.77 13.66
C ALA A 158 -12.67 -0.87 14.45
N GLN A 159 -13.57 -0.14 13.81
CA GLN A 159 -14.49 0.77 14.49
C GLN A 159 -15.68 0.01 15.10
N LYS A 160 -16.27 0.57 16.19
CA LYS A 160 -17.39 -0.06 16.89
C LYS A 160 -18.70 -0.03 16.10
N SER A 161 -18.87 1.05 15.31
CA SER A 161 -20.07 1.31 14.53
C SER A 161 -19.68 1.50 13.06
N TYR A 162 -20.36 0.84 12.15
CA TYR A 162 -20.18 1.00 10.72
C TYR A 162 -21.45 0.59 9.97
N ASN A 163 -21.67 1.23 8.81
CA ASN A 163 -22.72 0.84 7.88
C ASN A 163 -22.09 0.09 6.69
N SER A 164 -22.47 -1.19 6.52
CA SER A 164 -21.92 -2.02 5.44
C SER A 164 -22.26 -1.51 4.04
N SER A 165 -23.36 -0.75 3.88
CA SER A 165 -23.73 -0.17 2.57
C SER A 165 -22.69 0.84 2.05
N THR A 166 -21.90 1.44 2.95
CA THR A 166 -20.77 2.31 2.62
C THR A 166 -19.74 1.58 1.74
N LEU A 167 -19.59 0.27 1.90
CA LEU A 167 -18.65 -0.52 1.12
C LEU A 167 -19.06 -0.72 -0.34
N THR A 168 -20.32 -0.49 -0.71
CA THR A 168 -20.85 -0.80 -2.05
C THR A 168 -20.05 -0.15 -3.18
N PHE A 169 -19.67 1.12 -3.03
CA PHE A 169 -18.85 1.83 -4.01
C PHE A 169 -17.42 2.10 -3.52
N LEU A 170 -17.23 2.21 -2.20
CA LEU A 170 -15.92 2.51 -1.65
C LEU A 170 -14.95 1.32 -1.80
N LEU A 171 -15.41 0.09 -1.66
CA LEU A 171 -14.58 -1.10 -1.85
C LEU A 171 -14.14 -1.28 -3.32
N PRO A 172 -15.03 -1.19 -4.32
CA PRO A 172 -14.62 -1.14 -5.73
C PRO A 172 -13.67 0.02 -6.05
N PHE A 173 -13.90 1.21 -5.48
CA PHE A 173 -12.97 2.32 -5.62
C PHE A 173 -11.55 1.94 -5.16
N VAL A 174 -11.40 1.46 -3.92
CA VAL A 174 -10.12 1.02 -3.36
C VAL A 174 -9.47 -0.05 -4.26
N LEU A 175 -10.26 -1.02 -4.69
CA LEU A 175 -9.81 -2.12 -5.52
C LEU A 175 -9.26 -1.66 -6.87
N PHE A 176 -10.06 -0.93 -7.64
CA PHE A 176 -9.69 -0.55 -9.01
C PHE A 176 -8.59 0.50 -9.05
N ILE A 177 -8.54 1.44 -8.08
CA ILE A 177 -7.43 2.38 -7.96
C ILE A 177 -6.14 1.65 -7.58
N SER A 178 -6.20 0.60 -6.75
CA SER A 178 -5.03 -0.22 -6.42
C SER A 178 -4.51 -0.99 -7.65
N PHE A 179 -5.39 -1.55 -8.48
CA PHE A 179 -4.99 -2.17 -9.75
C PHE A 179 -4.30 -1.18 -10.69
N PHE A 180 -4.85 0.02 -10.83
CA PHE A 180 -4.22 1.07 -11.61
C PHE A 180 -2.84 1.42 -11.06
N GLY A 181 -2.72 1.60 -9.74
CA GLY A 181 -1.46 1.91 -9.05
C GLY A 181 -0.40 0.83 -9.29
N GLN A 182 -0.76 -0.45 -9.15
CA GLN A 182 0.16 -1.57 -9.35
C GLN A 182 0.63 -1.68 -10.81
N LEU A 183 -0.27 -1.59 -11.77
CA LEU A 183 0.12 -1.59 -13.19
C LEU A 183 1.07 -0.44 -13.53
N THR A 184 0.84 0.74 -12.96
CA THR A 184 1.73 1.90 -13.09
C THR A 184 3.10 1.61 -12.49
N HIS A 185 3.14 0.99 -11.32
CA HIS A 185 4.38 0.59 -10.64
C HIS A 185 5.18 -0.44 -11.46
N GLU A 186 4.54 -1.50 -11.93
CA GLU A 186 5.19 -2.52 -12.77
C GLU A 186 5.70 -1.91 -14.08
N SER A 187 4.89 -1.11 -14.77
CA SER A 187 5.25 -0.46 -16.03
C SER A 187 6.50 0.41 -15.90
N ARG A 188 6.66 1.08 -14.76
CA ARG A 188 7.83 1.92 -14.47
C ARG A 188 9.13 1.11 -14.29
N ASN A 189 9.03 -0.11 -13.81
CA ASN A 189 10.18 -0.95 -13.51
C ASN A 189 10.69 -1.76 -14.72
N LEU A 190 9.88 -1.86 -15.80
CA LEU A 190 10.22 -2.61 -17.01
C LEU A 190 11.61 -2.28 -17.61
N PRO A 191 12.04 -1.01 -17.74
CA PRO A 191 13.33 -0.69 -18.34
C PRO A 191 14.54 -1.12 -17.51
N LYS A 192 14.35 -1.33 -16.20
CA LYS A 192 15.41 -1.71 -15.27
C LYS A 192 15.67 -3.21 -15.23
N LEU A 193 14.81 -3.95 -15.89
CA LEU A 193 14.75 -5.38 -15.79
C LEU A 193 15.40 -5.96 -17.07
N GLY A 194 16.64 -6.48 -16.99
CA GLY A 194 17.31 -7.21 -18.08
C GLY A 194 16.57 -8.51 -18.45
N LEU A 195 17.02 -9.18 -19.51
CA LEU A 195 16.36 -10.33 -20.16
C LEU A 195 16.10 -11.57 -19.27
N ALA A 196 16.54 -11.59 -18.02
CA ALA A 196 16.48 -12.76 -17.11
C ALA A 196 15.33 -12.74 -16.10
N LEU A 197 14.15 -12.19 -16.45
CA LEU A 197 13.14 -11.80 -15.46
C LEU A 197 11.97 -12.74 -15.25
N PRO A 198 11.41 -12.71 -14.01
CA PRO A 198 10.15 -13.37 -13.72
C PRO A 198 9.03 -12.81 -14.61
N ARG A 199 8.03 -13.64 -14.88
CA ARG A 199 6.88 -13.34 -15.74
C ARG A 199 5.96 -12.31 -15.06
N HIS A 200 6.35 -11.02 -15.04
CA HIS A 200 5.47 -9.95 -14.59
C HIS A 200 4.26 -9.76 -15.51
N SER A 201 3.13 -9.38 -14.94
CA SER A 201 1.86 -9.18 -15.68
C SER A 201 2.03 -8.26 -16.88
N VAL A 202 2.83 -7.22 -16.74
CA VAL A 202 3.11 -6.24 -17.80
C VAL A 202 3.92 -6.82 -18.95
N LEU A 203 4.80 -7.80 -18.71
CA LEU A 203 5.64 -8.44 -19.75
C LEU A 203 4.85 -9.38 -20.65
N ILE A 204 3.76 -9.98 -20.16
CA ILE A 204 2.92 -10.91 -20.90
C ILE A 204 1.98 -10.18 -21.86
N HIS A 205 1.63 -8.94 -21.54
CA HIS A 205 0.69 -8.16 -22.33
C HIS A 205 1.40 -7.16 -23.23
N GLN A 206 0.90 -7.02 -24.45
CA GLN A 206 1.36 -5.93 -25.32
C GLN A 206 1.12 -4.58 -24.62
N ARG A 207 2.06 -3.64 -24.79
CA ARG A 207 2.04 -2.30 -24.18
C ARG A 207 0.67 -1.59 -24.30
N SER A 208 0.03 -1.71 -25.46
CA SER A 208 -1.32 -1.15 -25.71
C SER A 208 -2.41 -1.75 -24.82
N ARG A 209 -2.35 -3.06 -24.55
CA ARG A 209 -3.32 -3.73 -23.67
C ARG A 209 -3.13 -3.33 -22.21
N VAL A 210 -1.91 -3.15 -21.75
CA VAL A 210 -1.64 -2.67 -20.39
C VAL A 210 -2.20 -1.26 -20.21
N HIS A 211 -2.00 -0.36 -21.16
CA HIS A 211 -2.59 0.98 -21.11
C HIS A 211 -4.12 0.94 -21.10
N LEU A 212 -4.72 0.11 -21.94
CA LEU A 212 -6.17 -0.05 -21.94
C LEU A 212 -6.69 -0.52 -20.58
N LEU A 213 -6.06 -1.53 -19.97
CA LEU A 213 -6.42 -2.01 -18.63
C LEU A 213 -6.25 -0.91 -17.57
N MET A 214 -5.16 -0.14 -17.62
CA MET A 214 -4.95 1.00 -16.72
C MET A 214 -6.07 2.03 -16.85
N MET A 215 -6.47 2.38 -18.08
CA MET A 215 -7.57 3.32 -18.31
C MET A 215 -8.92 2.77 -17.85
N ILE A 216 -9.20 1.48 -18.06
CA ILE A 216 -10.42 0.82 -17.58
C ILE A 216 -10.45 0.87 -16.04
N PHE A 217 -9.40 0.45 -15.37
CA PHE A 217 -9.34 0.43 -13.91
C PHE A 217 -9.44 1.84 -13.31
N LEU A 218 -8.74 2.81 -13.90
CA LEU A 218 -8.84 4.20 -13.50
C LEU A 218 -10.28 4.74 -13.67
N SER A 219 -10.93 4.44 -14.80
CA SER A 219 -12.28 4.92 -15.08
C SER A 219 -13.30 4.32 -14.11
N ILE A 220 -13.29 2.99 -13.92
CA ILE A 220 -14.19 2.32 -12.97
C ILE A 220 -13.92 2.82 -11.56
N GLY A 221 -12.65 2.86 -11.13
CA GLY A 221 -12.26 3.37 -9.83
C GLY A 221 -12.72 4.82 -9.63
N SER A 222 -12.53 5.69 -10.61
CA SER A 222 -12.96 7.09 -10.53
C SER A 222 -14.47 7.24 -10.41
N ILE A 223 -15.25 6.48 -11.19
CA ILE A 223 -16.71 6.49 -11.09
C ILE A 223 -17.17 6.04 -9.71
N CYS A 224 -16.64 4.93 -9.21
CA CYS A 224 -16.94 4.45 -7.86
C CYS A 224 -16.50 5.45 -6.79
N GLY A 225 -15.34 6.08 -6.97
CA GLY A 225 -14.83 7.11 -6.07
C GLY A 225 -15.72 8.36 -6.03
N VAL A 226 -16.17 8.84 -7.19
CA VAL A 226 -17.12 9.97 -7.25
C VAL A 226 -18.42 9.62 -6.52
N ILE A 227 -18.96 8.42 -6.74
CA ILE A 227 -20.19 8.00 -6.05
C ILE A 227 -19.95 7.92 -4.55
N ALA A 228 -18.87 7.25 -4.09
CA ALA A 228 -18.59 7.06 -2.68
C ALA A 228 -18.28 8.40 -1.97
N LEU A 229 -17.40 9.23 -2.55
CA LEU A 229 -16.85 10.40 -1.87
C LEU A 229 -17.76 11.63 -2.00
N PHE A 230 -18.39 11.86 -3.16
CA PHE A 230 -19.20 13.06 -3.40
C PHE A 230 -20.71 12.81 -3.24
N ILE A 231 -21.23 11.66 -3.66
CA ILE A 231 -22.68 11.39 -3.58
C ILE A 231 -23.03 10.77 -2.23
N GLN A 232 -22.34 9.71 -1.82
CA GLN A 232 -22.58 9.06 -0.51
C GLN A 232 -21.93 9.80 0.65
N GLN A 233 -20.95 10.68 0.36
CA GLN A 233 -20.20 11.44 1.37
C GLN A 233 -19.69 10.55 2.52
N VAL A 234 -19.07 9.43 2.14
CA VAL A 234 -18.52 8.47 3.13
C VAL A 234 -17.44 9.06 4.04
N ILE A 235 -16.85 10.18 3.61
CA ILE A 235 -16.00 11.08 4.41
C ILE A 235 -16.53 12.51 4.26
N PRO A 236 -16.19 13.45 5.17
CA PRO A 236 -16.63 14.83 5.05
C PRO A 236 -16.28 15.45 3.71
N ILE A 237 -17.21 16.16 3.10
CA ILE A 237 -17.06 16.71 1.74
C ILE A 237 -15.84 17.62 1.60
N TRP A 238 -15.49 18.39 2.61
CA TRP A 238 -14.31 19.25 2.60
C TRP A 238 -13.01 18.43 2.54
N VAL A 239 -12.97 17.24 3.15
CA VAL A 239 -11.83 16.30 3.08
C VAL A 239 -11.67 15.79 1.65
N THR A 240 -12.78 15.46 0.99
CA THR A 240 -12.81 15.06 -0.42
C THR A 240 -12.23 16.16 -1.33
N PHE A 241 -12.66 17.42 -1.14
CA PHE A 241 -12.11 18.55 -1.90
C PHE A 241 -10.63 18.79 -1.60
N LEU A 242 -10.22 18.70 -0.32
CA LEU A 242 -8.81 18.83 0.06
C LEU A 242 -7.96 17.72 -0.59
N TRP A 243 -8.45 16.47 -0.57
CA TRP A 243 -7.78 15.35 -1.23
C TRP A 243 -7.62 15.61 -2.72
N PHE A 244 -8.69 16.04 -3.40
CA PHE A 244 -8.64 16.38 -4.83
C PHE A 244 -7.62 17.50 -5.10
N LEU A 245 -7.66 18.59 -4.35
CA LEU A 245 -6.73 19.71 -4.48
C LEU A 245 -5.27 19.27 -4.29
N LEU A 246 -4.98 18.53 -3.22
CA LEU A 246 -3.64 18.00 -2.95
C LEU A 246 -3.19 17.04 -4.05
N SER A 247 -4.09 16.21 -4.59
CA SER A 247 -3.78 15.33 -5.73
C SER A 247 -3.35 16.14 -6.95
N CYS A 248 -4.08 17.20 -7.30
CA CYS A 248 -3.72 18.08 -8.40
C CYS A 248 -2.34 18.73 -8.18
N ILE A 249 -2.08 19.26 -6.97
CA ILE A 249 -0.81 19.92 -6.64
C ILE A 249 0.36 18.94 -6.71
N LEU A 250 0.23 17.75 -6.14
CA LEU A 250 1.33 16.78 -6.08
C LEU A 250 1.60 16.09 -7.42
N ILE A 251 0.57 15.91 -8.26
CA ILE A 251 0.71 15.29 -9.58
C ILE A 251 1.21 16.28 -10.63
N LEU A 252 0.88 17.56 -10.52
CA LEU A 252 1.18 18.59 -11.52
C LEU A 252 2.67 18.63 -11.93
N PRO A 253 3.67 18.61 -11.01
CA PRO A 253 5.08 18.61 -11.39
C PRO A 253 5.47 17.39 -12.23
N SER A 254 4.80 16.27 -12.01
CA SER A 254 4.98 15.03 -12.73
C SER A 254 4.44 15.10 -14.14
N LEU A 255 3.24 15.63 -14.29
CA LEU A 255 2.60 15.83 -15.60
C LEU A 255 3.41 16.82 -16.46
N ILE A 256 3.89 17.93 -15.86
CA ILE A 256 4.72 18.91 -16.58
C ILE A 256 6.03 18.28 -17.07
N ARG A 257 6.70 17.46 -16.26
CA ARG A 257 7.91 16.76 -16.66
C ARG A 257 7.66 15.80 -17.82
N THR A 258 6.58 15.03 -17.76
CA THR A 258 6.19 14.08 -18.82
C THR A 258 5.83 14.82 -20.12
N ALA A 259 5.12 15.95 -20.02
CA ALA A 259 4.77 16.76 -21.19
C ALA A 259 5.99 17.38 -21.88
N ARG A 260 7.02 17.78 -21.10
CA ARG A 260 8.28 18.33 -21.64
C ARG A 260 9.19 17.30 -22.30
N ASN A 261 9.06 16.01 -21.93
CA ASN A 261 9.89 14.92 -22.44
C ASN A 261 9.02 13.73 -22.89
N PRO A 262 8.25 13.86 -23.99
CA PRO A 262 7.31 12.84 -24.44
C PRO A 262 7.98 11.51 -24.83
N ASN A 263 9.27 11.52 -25.15
CA ASN A 263 10.05 10.30 -25.45
C ASN A 263 10.43 9.51 -24.19
N THR A 264 10.32 10.10 -23.00
CA THR A 264 10.50 9.41 -21.71
C THR A 264 9.17 8.87 -21.20
N PHE A 265 8.48 8.08 -22.00
CA PHE A 265 7.20 7.50 -21.63
C PHE A 265 7.27 6.57 -20.38
N TYR A 266 8.46 6.18 -20.04
CA TYR A 266 8.85 5.51 -18.79
C TYR A 266 10.18 6.14 -18.34
N PRO A 267 10.30 6.84 -17.30
CA PRO A 267 9.84 6.62 -15.93
C PRO A 267 8.78 7.66 -15.55
N GLN A 268 7.54 7.28 -15.63
CA GLN A 268 6.53 8.11 -14.99
C GLN A 268 6.88 8.21 -13.50
N PRO A 269 6.86 9.42 -12.93
CA PRO A 269 6.96 9.55 -11.50
C PRO A 269 5.87 8.68 -10.86
N ALA A 270 6.11 8.24 -9.64
CA ALA A 270 5.21 7.35 -8.93
C ALA A 270 3.87 8.04 -8.64
N LEU A 271 3.02 8.24 -9.67
CA LEU A 271 1.73 8.90 -9.54
C LEU A 271 0.89 8.31 -8.42
N HIS A 272 0.93 6.98 -8.25
CA HIS A 272 0.23 6.30 -7.16
C HIS A 272 0.73 6.75 -5.79
N ILE A 273 2.05 6.95 -5.61
CA ILE A 273 2.62 7.44 -4.34
C ILE A 273 2.16 8.87 -4.05
N GLU A 274 2.10 9.73 -5.06
CA GLU A 274 1.64 11.10 -4.87
C GLU A 274 0.13 11.15 -4.57
N LEU A 275 -0.67 10.28 -5.18
CA LEU A 275 -2.09 10.11 -4.86
C LEU A 275 -2.30 9.60 -3.43
N GLU A 276 -1.51 8.63 -3.00
CA GLU A 276 -1.55 8.11 -1.62
C GLU A 276 -1.14 9.18 -0.60
N LYS A 277 -0.11 9.96 -0.89
CA LYS A 277 0.28 11.10 -0.03
C LYS A 277 -0.85 12.13 0.08
N ALA A 278 -1.48 12.49 -1.04
CA ALA A 278 -2.58 13.44 -1.05
C ALA A 278 -3.74 12.95 -0.17
N ALA A 279 -4.12 11.68 -0.32
CA ALA A 279 -5.16 11.05 0.48
C ALA A 279 -4.79 11.02 1.96
N ALA A 280 -3.57 10.57 2.30
CA ALA A 280 -3.10 10.50 3.67
C ALA A 280 -3.11 11.88 4.34
N TYR A 281 -2.63 12.92 3.66
CA TYR A 281 -2.62 14.29 4.20
C TYR A 281 -4.03 14.83 4.42
N ALA A 282 -4.97 14.60 3.49
CA ALA A 282 -6.36 15.02 3.66
C ALA A 282 -7.04 14.32 4.84
N LEU A 283 -6.81 13.00 4.99
CA LEU A 283 -7.36 12.22 6.11
C LEU A 283 -6.72 12.60 7.46
N ILE A 284 -5.42 12.89 7.49
CA ILE A 284 -4.75 13.43 8.69
C ILE A 284 -5.31 14.81 9.04
N ALA A 285 -5.55 15.68 8.06
CA ALA A 285 -6.16 16.99 8.30
C ALA A 285 -7.57 16.85 8.91
N ASN A 286 -8.35 15.83 8.50
CA ASN A 286 -9.64 15.53 9.13
C ASN A 286 -9.47 15.19 10.62
N ILE A 287 -8.53 14.32 10.95
CA ILE A 287 -8.23 13.93 12.33
C ILE A 287 -7.84 15.15 13.16
N LEU A 288 -6.95 15.99 12.63
CA LEU A 288 -6.52 17.21 13.32
C LEU A 288 -7.66 18.18 13.55
N ALA A 289 -8.55 18.35 12.57
CA ALA A 289 -9.75 19.19 12.70
C ALA A 289 -10.70 18.64 13.79
N GLU A 290 -10.94 17.32 13.83
CA GLU A 290 -11.74 16.71 14.88
C GLU A 290 -11.14 16.91 16.29
N ILE A 291 -9.83 16.74 16.42
CA ILE A 291 -9.13 16.95 17.70
C ILE A 291 -9.26 18.41 18.13
N LEU A 292 -9.04 19.35 17.20
CA LEU A 292 -9.13 20.79 17.50
C LEU A 292 -10.54 21.17 17.95
N ILE A 293 -11.57 20.71 17.26
CA ILE A 293 -12.98 20.97 17.64
C ILE A 293 -13.26 20.46 19.05
N ARG A 294 -12.76 19.28 19.43
CA ARG A 294 -12.97 18.73 20.79
C ARG A 294 -12.19 19.45 21.89
N ILE A 295 -11.11 20.13 21.55
CA ILE A 295 -10.35 20.94 22.54
C ILE A 295 -11.04 22.29 22.80
N ILE A 296 -11.73 22.83 21.78
CA ILE A 296 -12.38 24.13 21.86
C ILE A 296 -13.77 24.04 22.53
N HIS A 297 -14.42 22.89 22.43
CA HIS A 297 -15.73 22.60 23.04
C HIS A 297 -15.61 21.64 24.22
#